data_cf90a08f954f1db0eac6532bc0cc9c8f
#
_entry.id   cf90a08f954f1db0eac6532bc0cc9c8f
#
_cell.length_a   1.000
_cell.length_b   1.000
_cell.length_c   1.000
_cell.angle_alpha   90.00
_cell.angle_beta   90.00
_cell.angle_gamma   90.00
#
_symmetry.space_group_name_H-M   'P 1'
#
loop_
_entity.id
_entity.type
_entity.pdbx_description
1 polymer ?
#
loop_
_entity_poly.entity_id
_entity_poly.type
_entity_poly.pdbx_seq_one_letter_code
_entity_poly.pdbx_strand_id
1 'polypeptide(L)'
;MTGVQTCALPIYAPHGAKEKNQSMKKAPFGIVGIENSFALGYTELVKKGYLTLSQLVEKMSVNPAKILHIDKGNLAQGRTADVIIADLSTEYAIDTNDFFSKGKNTPFEGKKVYGRIETTIVDGKIVYQFESEK
;
A
#
# COMPACT_ATOMS: atom_id res chain seq x y z
N MET A 1 19.61 -28.20 -5.94
CA MET A 1 19.28 -26.76 -5.96
C MET A 1 17.78 -26.63 -5.76
N THR A 2 17.37 -26.41 -4.55
CA THR A 2 15.96 -26.18 -4.19
C THR A 2 15.64 -24.72 -4.50
N GLY A 3 15.01 -24.48 -5.65
CA GLY A 3 14.46 -23.17 -5.97
C GLY A 3 13.36 -22.82 -4.98
N VAL A 4 13.63 -21.89 -4.08
CA VAL A 4 12.57 -21.24 -3.31
C VAL A 4 11.77 -20.41 -4.31
N GLN A 5 10.67 -20.95 -4.79
CA GLN A 5 9.66 -20.15 -5.48
C GLN A 5 9.03 -19.21 -4.43
N THR A 6 9.54 -18.00 -4.35
CA THR A 6 8.83 -16.92 -3.69
C THR A 6 7.60 -16.61 -4.54
N CYS A 7 6.47 -17.19 -4.20
CA CYS A 7 5.17 -16.77 -4.73
C CYS A 7 4.88 -15.38 -4.18
N ALA A 8 5.34 -14.33 -4.84
CA ALA A 8 4.85 -13.00 -4.60
C ALA A 8 3.43 -12.93 -5.14
N LEU A 9 2.44 -12.94 -4.26
CA LEU A 9 1.06 -12.65 -4.67
C LEU A 9 1.01 -11.24 -5.27
N PRO A 10 0.40 -11.05 -6.43
CA PRO A 10 0.24 -9.71 -7.00
C PRO A 10 -0.52 -8.83 -6.01
N ILE A 11 0.14 -7.78 -5.54
CA ILE A 11 -0.43 -6.83 -4.57
C ILE A 11 -1.52 -5.95 -5.19
N TYR A 12 -1.56 -5.92 -6.52
CA TYR A 12 -2.59 -5.23 -7.28
C TYR A 12 -3.05 -6.08 -8.46
N ALA A 13 -4.07 -6.89 -8.21
CA ALA A 13 -4.76 -7.67 -9.23
C ALA A 13 -6.28 -7.53 -9.01
N PRO A 14 -6.86 -6.39 -9.46
CA PRO A 14 -8.27 -6.12 -9.31
C PRO A 14 -9.06 -7.01 -10.28
N HIS A 15 -9.81 -7.94 -9.71
CA HIS A 15 -10.73 -8.80 -10.45
C HIS A 15 -12.16 -8.45 -10.10
N GLY A 16 -13.07 -8.66 -11.03
CA GLY A 16 -14.50 -8.46 -10.80
C GLY A 16 -15.06 -9.44 -9.77
N ALA A 17 -16.11 -9.05 -9.06
CA ALA A 17 -16.73 -9.89 -8.03
C ALA A 17 -17.16 -11.27 -8.56
N LYS A 18 -17.67 -11.33 -9.80
CA LYS A 18 -18.05 -12.60 -10.45
C LYS A 18 -16.86 -13.54 -10.67
N GLU A 19 -15.69 -13.00 -10.96
CA GLU A 19 -14.46 -13.78 -11.16
C GLU A 19 -13.92 -14.29 -9.83
N LYS A 20 -14.01 -13.47 -8.78
CA LYS A 20 -13.54 -13.84 -7.43
C LYS A 20 -14.50 -14.77 -6.69
N ASN A 21 -15.80 -14.68 -6.92
CA ASN A 21 -16.82 -15.52 -6.30
C ASN A 21 -16.93 -16.90 -6.95
N GLN A 22 -15.80 -17.51 -7.27
CA GLN A 22 -15.69 -18.86 -7.78
C GLN A 22 -15.00 -19.76 -6.77
N SER A 23 -14.99 -21.07 -7.04
CA SER A 23 -14.20 -22.00 -6.24
C SER A 23 -12.72 -21.61 -6.28
N MET A 24 -11.97 -21.89 -5.20
CA MET A 24 -10.55 -21.53 -5.05
C MET A 24 -9.68 -22.06 -6.21
N LYS A 25 -10.09 -23.15 -6.88
CA LYS A 25 -9.39 -23.69 -8.05
C LYS A 25 -9.61 -22.87 -9.33
N LYS A 26 -10.68 -22.09 -9.41
CA LYS A 26 -11.09 -21.33 -10.61
C LYS A 26 -10.91 -19.82 -10.44
N ALA A 27 -10.95 -19.34 -9.21
CA ALA A 27 -10.78 -17.92 -8.95
C ALA A 27 -9.35 -17.47 -9.33
N PRO A 28 -9.18 -16.34 -10.04
CA PRO A 28 -7.88 -15.83 -10.39
C PRO A 28 -7.10 -15.41 -9.14
N PHE A 29 -5.77 -15.55 -9.18
CA PHE A 29 -4.89 -15.12 -8.09
C PHE A 29 -4.79 -13.61 -8.01
N GLY A 30 -4.41 -13.13 -6.82
CA GLY A 30 -4.12 -11.73 -6.54
C GLY A 30 -5.19 -11.03 -5.73
N ILE A 31 -4.81 -9.87 -5.20
CA ILE A 31 -5.62 -9.05 -4.29
C ILE A 31 -5.58 -7.59 -4.72
N VAL A 32 -6.48 -6.78 -4.16
CA VAL A 32 -6.36 -5.33 -4.13
C VAL A 32 -5.71 -4.96 -2.81
N GLY A 33 -4.47 -4.50 -2.84
CA GLY A 33 -3.69 -4.25 -1.62
C GLY A 33 -2.79 -3.02 -1.69
N ILE A 34 -2.71 -2.33 -2.86
CA ILE A 34 -1.78 -1.21 -3.01
C ILE A 34 -2.18 -0.03 -2.12
N GLU A 35 -3.49 0.23 -1.98
CA GLU A 35 -4.02 1.37 -1.23
C GLU A 35 -3.79 1.26 0.27
N ASN A 36 -3.68 0.05 0.81
CA ASN A 36 -3.42 -0.22 2.24
C ASN A 36 -2.03 -0.82 2.51
N SER A 37 -1.18 -0.90 1.50
CA SER A 37 0.16 -1.49 1.64
C SER A 37 1.03 -0.80 2.70
N PHE A 38 1.01 0.53 2.76
CA PHE A 38 1.75 1.29 3.76
C PHE A 38 1.19 1.04 5.17
N ALA A 39 -0.12 1.15 5.35
CA ALA A 39 -0.78 0.94 6.64
C ALA A 39 -0.55 -0.48 7.18
N LEU A 40 -0.65 -1.49 6.32
CA LEU A 40 -0.33 -2.88 6.68
C LEU A 40 1.15 -3.03 7.04
N GLY A 41 2.05 -2.49 6.23
CA GLY A 41 3.49 -2.53 6.50
C GLY A 41 3.85 -1.83 7.81
N TYR A 42 3.29 -0.66 8.06
CA TYR A 42 3.51 0.06 9.31
C TYR A 42 2.98 -0.72 10.51
N THR A 43 1.74 -1.20 10.45
CA THR A 43 1.10 -1.92 11.56
C THR A 43 1.78 -3.24 11.86
N GLU A 44 2.07 -4.04 10.83
CA GLU A 44 2.56 -5.40 11.01
C GLU A 44 4.07 -5.49 11.19
N LEU A 45 4.82 -4.55 10.68
CA LEU A 45 6.28 -4.62 10.71
C LEU A 45 6.89 -3.56 11.63
N VAL A 46 6.41 -2.31 11.58
CA VAL A 46 7.02 -1.23 12.39
C VAL A 46 6.48 -1.26 13.81
N LYS A 47 5.15 -1.26 13.99
CA LYS A 47 4.57 -1.29 15.35
C LYS A 47 4.91 -2.57 16.13
N LYS A 48 5.16 -3.68 15.43
CA LYS A 48 5.62 -4.94 16.04
C LYS A 48 7.15 -5.02 16.25
N GLY A 49 7.89 -3.98 15.85
CA GLY A 49 9.33 -3.90 16.09
C GLY A 49 10.21 -4.72 15.14
N TYR A 50 9.66 -5.25 14.05
CA TYR A 50 10.47 -5.98 13.05
C TYR A 50 11.27 -5.04 12.16
N LEU A 51 10.76 -3.84 11.90
CA LEU A 51 11.43 -2.79 11.12
C LEU A 51 11.30 -1.45 11.83
N THR A 52 12.23 -0.55 11.57
CA THR A 52 12.02 0.87 11.82
C THR A 52 11.18 1.50 10.70
N LEU A 53 10.58 2.66 10.95
CA LEU A 53 9.85 3.41 9.93
C LEU A 53 10.77 3.74 8.73
N SER A 54 12.01 4.14 8.99
CA SER A 54 12.99 4.43 7.92
C SER A 54 13.27 3.21 7.05
N GLN A 55 13.38 2.02 7.64
CA GLN A 55 13.56 0.78 6.89
C GLN A 55 12.32 0.41 6.06
N LEU A 56 11.11 0.68 6.57
CA LEU A 56 9.89 0.49 5.78
C LEU A 56 9.88 1.42 4.57
N VAL A 57 10.15 2.71 4.76
CA VAL A 57 10.24 3.70 3.68
C VAL A 57 11.33 3.34 2.66
N GLU A 58 12.50 2.89 3.13
CA GLU A 58 13.56 2.42 2.25
C GLU A 58 13.07 1.29 1.33
N LYS A 59 12.36 0.30 1.89
CA LYS A 59 11.85 -0.84 1.13
C LYS A 59 10.70 -0.48 0.18
N MET A 60 9.86 0.47 0.54
CA MET A 60 8.67 0.84 -0.24
C MET A 60 8.91 1.95 -1.26
N SER A 61 9.96 2.76 -1.09
CA SER A 61 10.23 3.93 -1.93
C SER A 61 11.64 3.93 -2.50
N VAL A 62 12.67 3.99 -1.65
CA VAL A 62 14.05 4.18 -2.08
C VAL A 62 14.56 3.02 -2.93
N ASN A 63 14.35 1.77 -2.47
CA ASN A 63 14.82 0.60 -3.18
C ASN A 63 14.08 0.37 -4.51
N PRO A 64 12.75 0.49 -4.58
CA PRO A 64 12.06 0.47 -5.87
C PRO A 64 12.56 1.53 -6.86
N ALA A 65 12.78 2.77 -6.41
CA ALA A 65 13.31 3.83 -7.25
C ALA A 65 14.71 3.48 -7.83
N LYS A 66 15.58 2.91 -6.99
CA LYS A 66 16.92 2.43 -7.43
C LYS A 66 16.80 1.28 -8.45
N ILE A 67 15.94 0.30 -8.19
CA ILE A 67 15.74 -0.86 -9.08
C ILE A 67 15.20 -0.42 -10.45
N LEU A 68 14.27 0.54 -10.45
CA LEU A 68 13.66 1.07 -11.67
C LEU A 68 14.52 2.14 -12.36
N HIS A 69 15.66 2.52 -11.76
CA HIS A 69 16.55 3.60 -12.24
C HIS A 69 15.82 4.93 -12.46
N ILE A 70 14.87 5.26 -11.58
CA ILE A 70 14.14 6.54 -11.60
C ILE A 70 14.65 7.47 -10.51
N ASP A 71 14.64 8.77 -10.80
CA ASP A 71 15.10 9.80 -9.87
C ASP A 71 13.98 10.22 -8.89
N LYS A 72 13.62 9.29 -8.03
CA LYS A 72 12.55 9.40 -7.03
C LYS A 72 13.02 8.82 -5.68
N GLY A 73 12.16 8.85 -4.68
CA GLY A 73 12.40 8.21 -3.38
C GLY A 73 13.30 9.01 -2.44
N ASN A 74 13.43 10.32 -2.65
CA ASN A 74 14.13 11.23 -1.74
C ASN A 74 13.47 12.62 -1.72
N LEU A 75 13.70 13.38 -0.64
CA LEU A 75 13.18 14.74 -0.43
C LEU A 75 14.29 15.80 -0.51
N ALA A 76 15.36 15.55 -1.27
CA ALA A 76 16.45 16.52 -1.40
C ALA A 76 15.99 17.76 -2.17
N GLN A 77 16.61 18.90 -1.86
CA GLN A 77 16.35 20.15 -2.54
C GLN A 77 16.57 20.03 -4.06
N GLY A 78 15.66 20.57 -4.84
CA GLY A 78 15.70 20.53 -6.31
C GLY A 78 15.13 19.25 -6.92
N ARG A 79 14.60 18.32 -6.10
CA ARG A 79 13.92 17.11 -6.56
C ARG A 79 12.43 17.34 -6.75
N THR A 80 11.82 16.49 -7.55
CA THR A 80 10.36 16.48 -7.73
C THR A 80 9.67 16.24 -6.38
N ALA A 81 8.69 17.05 -6.05
CA ALA A 81 7.95 16.92 -4.80
C ALA A 81 6.88 15.82 -4.92
N ASP A 82 7.30 14.57 -4.74
CA ASP A 82 6.42 13.41 -4.58
C ASP A 82 6.44 13.02 -3.10
N VAL A 83 5.38 13.36 -2.37
CA VAL A 83 5.36 13.28 -0.91
C VAL A 83 4.03 12.70 -0.45
N ILE A 84 4.08 11.85 0.58
CA ILE A 84 2.89 11.47 1.34
C ILE A 84 2.96 12.04 2.75
N ILE A 85 1.82 12.41 3.31
CA ILE A 85 1.63 12.73 4.73
C ILE A 85 0.74 11.65 5.31
N ALA A 86 1.19 11.04 6.40
CA ALA A 86 0.48 9.93 7.02
C ALA A 86 0.26 10.19 8.52
N ASP A 87 -0.95 9.91 9.02
CA ASP A 87 -1.21 9.79 10.44
C ASP A 87 -0.80 8.40 10.94
N LEU A 88 0.18 8.36 11.83
CA LEU A 88 0.70 7.13 12.41
C LEU A 88 0.07 6.79 13.77
N SER A 89 -0.78 7.65 14.29
CA SER A 89 -1.33 7.58 15.66
C SER A 89 -2.74 7.00 15.74
N THR A 90 -3.58 7.31 14.77
CA THR A 90 -4.99 6.91 14.77
C THR A 90 -5.19 5.51 14.19
N GLU A 91 -5.87 4.66 14.97
CA GLU A 91 -6.32 3.35 14.49
C GLU A 91 -7.57 3.51 13.63
N TYR A 92 -7.64 2.78 12.52
CA TYR A 92 -8.84 2.69 11.69
C TYR A 92 -9.01 1.28 11.12
N ALA A 93 -10.23 0.93 10.75
CA ALA A 93 -10.51 -0.32 10.05
C ALA A 93 -10.39 -0.11 8.54
N ILE A 94 -9.80 -1.07 7.83
CA ILE A 94 -9.80 -1.08 6.38
C ILE A 94 -11.24 -1.32 5.91
N ASP A 95 -11.78 -0.39 5.12
CA ASP A 95 -13.08 -0.51 4.45
C ASP A 95 -12.85 -0.51 2.93
N THR A 96 -13.27 -1.57 2.27
CA THR A 96 -13.13 -1.68 0.81
C THR A 96 -14.03 -0.71 0.06
N ASN A 97 -15.06 -0.14 0.69
CA ASN A 97 -15.88 0.89 0.07
C ASN A 97 -15.08 2.16 -0.20
N ASP A 98 -14.08 2.45 0.65
CA ASP A 98 -13.21 3.64 0.51
C ASP A 98 -12.16 3.49 -0.61
N PHE A 99 -12.00 2.31 -1.19
CA PHE A 99 -10.99 2.10 -2.23
C PHE A 99 -11.35 2.83 -3.52
N PHE A 100 -10.38 3.47 -4.14
CA PHE A 100 -10.47 4.00 -5.50
C PHE A 100 -10.49 2.88 -6.55
N SER A 101 -9.88 1.75 -6.26
CA SER A 101 -9.91 0.57 -7.11
C SER A 101 -11.34 0.07 -7.32
N LYS A 102 -11.68 -0.27 -8.55
CA LYS A 102 -12.96 -0.94 -8.87
C LYS A 102 -13.05 -2.35 -8.31
N GLY A 103 -11.92 -3.03 -8.15
CA GLY A 103 -11.84 -4.31 -7.44
C GLY A 103 -11.87 -4.09 -5.95
N LYS A 104 -12.60 -4.95 -5.23
CA LYS A 104 -12.72 -4.91 -3.76
C LYS A 104 -12.21 -6.18 -3.09
N ASN A 105 -11.51 -7.04 -3.84
CA ASN A 105 -11.03 -8.34 -3.36
C ASN A 105 -9.76 -8.21 -2.53
N THR A 106 -9.92 -8.00 -1.25
CA THR A 106 -8.83 -7.99 -0.28
C THR A 106 -9.13 -8.90 0.91
N PRO A 107 -8.14 -9.60 1.49
CA PRO A 107 -8.31 -10.36 2.71
C PRO A 107 -8.23 -9.48 3.97
N PHE A 108 -8.08 -8.17 3.81
CA PHE A 108 -7.82 -7.24 4.92
C PHE A 108 -9.04 -6.39 5.29
N GLU A 109 -10.20 -6.67 4.73
CA GLU A 109 -11.46 -6.01 5.09
C GLU A 109 -11.71 -6.08 6.60
N GLY A 110 -12.05 -4.94 7.22
CA GLY A 110 -12.29 -4.82 8.65
C GLY A 110 -11.04 -4.92 9.54
N LYS A 111 -9.85 -5.16 8.96
CA LYS A 111 -8.62 -5.23 9.73
C LYS A 111 -8.25 -3.85 10.27
N LYS A 112 -8.00 -3.79 11.59
CA LYS A 112 -7.53 -2.58 12.26
C LYS A 112 -6.07 -2.33 11.95
N VAL A 113 -5.76 -1.11 11.51
CA VAL A 113 -4.42 -0.68 11.10
C VAL A 113 -4.16 0.76 11.53
N TYR A 114 -2.89 1.14 11.49
CA TYR A 114 -2.37 2.49 11.66
C TYR A 114 -1.64 2.93 10.39
N GLY A 115 -1.39 4.22 10.23
CA GLY A 115 -0.68 4.72 9.06
C GLY A 115 -1.61 5.09 7.92
N ARG A 116 -2.69 5.81 8.23
CA ARG A 116 -3.58 6.38 7.22
C ARG A 116 -2.84 7.44 6.43
N ILE A 117 -2.91 7.35 5.12
CA ILE A 117 -2.42 8.43 4.26
C ILE A 117 -3.45 9.56 4.28
N GLU A 118 -3.02 10.73 4.72
CA GLU A 118 -3.86 11.93 4.77
C GLU A 118 -3.72 12.79 3.52
N THR A 119 -2.51 12.86 2.97
CA THR A 119 -2.26 13.66 1.76
C THR A 119 -1.26 12.94 0.87
N THR A 120 -1.54 12.95 -0.43
CA THR A 120 -0.59 12.52 -1.46
C THR A 120 -0.33 13.69 -2.40
N ILE A 121 0.95 14.02 -2.56
CA ILE A 121 1.44 15.06 -3.45
C ILE A 121 2.25 14.38 -4.55
N VAL A 122 1.97 14.71 -5.80
CA VAL A 122 2.70 14.24 -6.97
C VAL A 122 3.07 15.44 -7.83
N ASP A 123 4.34 15.58 -8.16
CA ASP A 123 4.88 16.70 -8.93
C ASP A 123 4.47 18.06 -8.33
N GLY A 124 4.53 18.16 -7.00
CA GLY A 124 4.17 19.35 -6.25
C GLY A 124 2.66 19.66 -6.16
N LYS A 125 1.80 18.78 -6.69
CA LYS A 125 0.34 18.96 -6.67
C LYS A 125 -0.31 17.96 -5.72
N ILE A 126 -1.26 18.42 -4.90
CA ILE A 126 -2.09 17.53 -4.09
C ILE A 126 -3.01 16.76 -5.04
N VAL A 127 -2.85 15.42 -5.06
CA VAL A 127 -3.66 14.50 -5.87
C VAL A 127 -4.65 13.70 -5.04
N TYR A 128 -4.43 13.67 -3.73
CA TYR A 128 -5.33 13.03 -2.77
C TYR A 128 -5.25 13.77 -1.43
N GLN A 129 -6.39 13.95 -0.81
CA GLN A 129 -6.52 14.46 0.55
C GLN A 129 -7.65 13.71 1.25
N PHE A 130 -7.35 13.14 2.42
CA PHE A 130 -8.33 12.49 3.27
C PHE A 130 -9.25 13.57 3.86
N GLU A 131 -10.55 13.44 3.64
CA GLU A 131 -11.58 14.26 4.28
C GLU A 131 -12.16 13.44 5.42
N SER A 132 -11.87 13.83 6.66
CA SER A 132 -12.60 13.28 7.80
C SER A 132 -14.05 13.74 7.70
N GLU A 133 -15.01 12.84 7.58
CA GLU A 133 -16.41 13.21 7.79
C GLU A 133 -16.53 13.94 9.15
N LYS A 134 -17.10 15.14 9.11
CA LYS A 134 -17.35 15.98 10.28
C LYS A 134 -18.53 15.45 11.09
#